data_5722abae143f17ddd08f967f1806909c
#
_entry.id   5722abae143f17ddd08f967f1806909c
#
_cell.length_a   1.000
_cell.length_b   1.000
_cell.length_c   1.000
_cell.angle_alpha   90.00
_cell.angle_beta   90.00
_cell.angle_gamma   90.00
#
_symmetry.space_group_name_H-M   'P 1'
#
loop_
_entity.id
_entity.type
_entity.pdbx_description
1 polymer ?
#
loop_
_entity_poly.entity_id
_entity_poly.type
_entity_poly.pdbx_seq_one_letter_code
_entity_poly.pdbx_strand_id
1 'polypeptide(L)'
;LPEALALEDLPEKPWATCGHGHKRPHNVANSLYLTASDLEDLVRERYERYAVIEETEQEAETYLTEDADIVLVAFGVARSAVNAAREQGIKAGLVRPITLWPFPTRAIEAVVPTAKAFLDVEMNMGQMLEDVRLAVAGRVPVEFYGRTGGVIPTPDEVLAAIVALNEKVGE
;
A
#
# COMPACT_ATOMS: atom_id res chain seq x y z
N LEU A 1 1.55 23.16 -1.30
CA LEU A 1 0.41 22.63 -2.05
C LEU A 1 0.75 22.66 -3.54
N PRO A 2 0.38 21.64 -4.33
CA PRO A 2 0.54 21.71 -5.78
C PRO A 2 -0.28 22.87 -6.36
N GLU A 3 0.18 23.41 -7.47
CA GLU A 3 -0.59 24.43 -8.19
C GLU A 3 -1.92 23.84 -8.67
N ALA A 4 -2.97 24.66 -8.60
CA ALA A 4 -4.26 24.25 -9.13
C ALA A 4 -4.19 24.17 -10.67
N LEU A 5 -4.69 23.10 -11.24
CA LEU A 5 -4.85 22.98 -12.69
C LEU A 5 -5.86 24.03 -13.19
N ALA A 6 -5.55 24.66 -14.33
CA ALA A 6 -6.50 25.52 -14.99
C ALA A 6 -7.70 24.68 -15.49
N LEU A 7 -8.92 25.21 -15.37
CA LEU A 7 -10.13 24.45 -15.77
C LEU A 7 -10.16 24.11 -17.26
N GLU A 8 -9.55 24.94 -18.09
CA GLU A 8 -9.37 24.71 -19.53
C GLU A 8 -8.45 23.54 -19.88
N ASP A 9 -7.54 23.14 -18.95
CA ASP A 9 -6.61 22.03 -19.12
C ASP A 9 -7.25 20.68 -18.76
N LEU A 10 -8.46 20.69 -18.21
CA LEU A 10 -9.17 19.46 -17.86
C LEU A 10 -9.89 18.87 -19.07
N PRO A 11 -9.80 17.56 -19.29
CA PRO A 11 -10.53 16.90 -20.38
C PRO A 11 -12.04 17.06 -20.20
N GLU A 12 -12.76 17.11 -21.32
CA GLU A 12 -14.21 17.10 -21.31
C GLU A 12 -14.75 15.84 -20.60
N LYS A 13 -15.69 16.03 -19.69
CA LYS A 13 -16.29 14.95 -18.89
C LYS A 13 -17.75 14.74 -19.27
N PRO A 14 -18.06 13.97 -20.33
CA PRO A 14 -19.42 13.75 -20.79
C PRO A 14 -20.30 13.04 -19.76
N TRP A 15 -19.69 12.37 -18.79
CA TRP A 15 -20.33 11.71 -17.65
C TRP A 15 -20.58 12.63 -16.44
N ALA A 16 -20.12 13.89 -16.48
CA ALA A 16 -20.25 14.79 -15.33
C ALA A 16 -21.71 15.12 -14.99
N THR A 17 -21.97 15.40 -13.72
CA THR A 17 -23.29 15.68 -13.16
C THR A 17 -23.72 17.16 -13.28
N CYS A 18 -23.07 17.92 -14.13
CA CYS A 18 -23.32 19.35 -14.35
C CYS A 18 -24.64 19.69 -15.10
N GLY A 19 -25.51 18.70 -15.28
CA GLY A 19 -26.72 18.81 -16.10
C GLY A 19 -26.45 18.57 -17.59
N HIS A 20 -27.51 18.24 -18.34
CA HIS A 20 -27.36 17.91 -19.75
C HIS A 20 -27.75 19.11 -20.69
N GLY A 21 -28.42 20.15 -20.17
CA GLY A 21 -28.82 21.35 -20.94
C GLY A 21 -29.57 21.04 -22.23
N HIS A 22 -30.29 19.91 -22.30
CA HIS A 22 -30.93 19.33 -23.48
C HIS A 22 -30.00 19.05 -24.68
N LYS A 23 -28.69 19.01 -24.45
CA LYS A 23 -27.66 18.78 -25.48
C LYS A 23 -27.27 17.29 -25.65
N ARG A 24 -27.63 16.46 -24.68
CA ARG A 24 -27.37 15.02 -24.66
C ARG A 24 -28.47 14.29 -23.87
N PRO A 25 -28.57 12.93 -23.97
CA PRO A 25 -29.39 12.13 -23.08
C PRO A 25 -28.94 12.26 -21.61
N HIS A 26 -29.81 11.90 -20.67
CA HIS A 26 -29.42 11.78 -19.26
C HIS A 26 -28.38 10.69 -19.08
N ASN A 27 -27.38 10.95 -18.26
CA ASN A 27 -26.52 9.89 -17.75
C ASN A 27 -27.28 9.15 -16.64
N VAL A 28 -27.47 7.86 -16.84
CA VAL A 28 -28.15 7.00 -15.86
C VAL A 28 -27.11 6.08 -15.24
N ALA A 29 -26.88 6.25 -13.92
CA ALA A 29 -26.11 5.27 -13.14
C ALA A 29 -27.11 4.36 -12.42
N ASN A 30 -27.10 3.09 -12.76
CA ASN A 30 -27.96 2.09 -12.16
C ASN A 30 -27.11 0.97 -11.58
N SER A 31 -27.32 0.65 -10.30
CA SER A 31 -26.66 -0.47 -9.61
C SER A 31 -27.59 -1.67 -9.38
N LEU A 32 -28.86 -1.57 -9.83
CA LEU A 32 -29.84 -2.64 -9.67
C LEU A 32 -29.92 -3.50 -10.93
N TYR A 33 -29.53 -4.75 -10.80
CA TYR A 33 -29.64 -5.79 -11.82
C TYR A 33 -30.57 -6.88 -11.28
N LEU A 34 -31.70 -7.13 -11.95
CA LEU A 34 -32.69 -8.12 -11.53
C LEU A 34 -32.44 -9.50 -12.18
N THR A 35 -31.73 -9.54 -13.30
CA THR A 35 -31.35 -10.77 -13.97
C THR A 35 -29.97 -11.20 -13.49
N ALA A 36 -29.84 -12.41 -12.96
CA ALA A 36 -28.58 -12.88 -12.38
C ALA A 36 -27.44 -12.97 -13.41
N SER A 37 -27.74 -13.40 -14.65
CA SER A 37 -26.75 -13.44 -15.73
C SER A 37 -26.21 -12.06 -16.09
N ASP A 38 -27.05 -11.04 -16.14
CA ASP A 38 -26.63 -9.67 -16.49
C ASP A 38 -25.69 -9.10 -15.41
N LEU A 39 -25.97 -9.43 -14.14
CA LEU A 39 -25.09 -9.06 -13.04
C LEU A 39 -23.75 -9.81 -13.10
N GLU A 40 -23.77 -11.09 -13.43
CA GLU A 40 -22.55 -11.89 -13.59
C GLU A 40 -21.67 -11.33 -14.71
N ASP A 41 -22.23 -11.02 -15.87
CA ASP A 41 -21.49 -10.45 -17.00
C ASP A 41 -20.86 -9.09 -16.63
N LEU A 42 -21.62 -8.22 -15.94
CA LEU A 42 -21.09 -6.96 -15.43
C LEU A 42 -19.93 -7.15 -14.45
N VAL A 43 -20.01 -8.14 -13.55
CA VAL A 43 -18.94 -8.45 -12.60
C VAL A 43 -17.70 -8.94 -13.35
N ARG A 44 -17.84 -9.83 -14.34
CA ARG A 44 -16.73 -10.32 -15.16
C ARG A 44 -16.02 -9.18 -15.89
N GLU A 45 -16.77 -8.31 -16.57
CA GLU A 45 -16.22 -7.10 -17.24
C GLU A 45 -15.48 -6.19 -16.25
N ARG A 46 -16.02 -6.02 -15.04
CA ARG A 46 -15.38 -5.21 -14.00
C ARG A 46 -14.04 -5.82 -13.56
N TYR A 47 -13.98 -7.14 -13.41
CA TYR A 47 -12.75 -7.83 -13.03
C TYR A 47 -11.66 -7.77 -14.11
N GLU A 48 -12.02 -7.71 -15.39
CA GLU A 48 -11.07 -7.44 -16.46
C GLU A 48 -10.41 -6.05 -16.29
N ARG A 49 -11.20 -5.01 -15.94
CA ARG A 49 -10.65 -3.69 -15.63
C ARG A 49 -9.80 -3.68 -14.36
N TYR A 50 -10.21 -4.42 -13.33
CA TYR A 50 -9.44 -4.53 -12.09
C TYR A 50 -8.09 -5.20 -12.33
N ALA A 51 -8.03 -6.23 -13.16
CA ALA A 51 -6.76 -6.87 -13.51
C ALA A 51 -5.77 -5.90 -14.17
N VAL A 52 -6.26 -5.00 -15.03
CA VAL A 52 -5.43 -3.94 -15.61
C VAL A 52 -4.93 -2.97 -14.55
N ILE A 53 -5.80 -2.51 -13.66
CA ILE A 53 -5.44 -1.60 -12.55
C ILE A 53 -4.42 -2.27 -11.61
N GLU A 54 -4.65 -3.53 -11.23
CA GLU A 54 -3.72 -4.31 -10.40
C GLU A 54 -2.35 -4.46 -11.06
N GLU A 55 -2.30 -4.52 -12.39
CA GLU A 55 -1.04 -4.60 -13.12
C GLU A 55 -0.32 -3.25 -13.24
N THR A 56 -1.05 -2.15 -13.42
CA THR A 56 -0.47 -0.86 -13.83
C THR A 56 -0.35 0.17 -12.71
N GLU A 57 -1.13 0.06 -11.63
CA GLU A 57 -1.30 1.14 -10.65
C GLU A 57 -0.69 0.83 -9.27
N GLN A 58 0.18 -0.18 -9.18
CA GLN A 58 0.93 -0.44 -7.95
C GLN A 58 2.02 0.59 -7.74
N GLU A 59 1.96 1.37 -6.68
CA GLU A 59 2.96 2.38 -6.35
C GLU A 59 3.51 2.19 -4.93
N ALA A 60 4.84 2.24 -4.79
CA ALA A 60 5.55 2.25 -3.52
C ALA A 60 6.87 3.03 -3.64
N GLU A 61 7.36 3.54 -2.52
CA GLU A 61 8.73 4.01 -2.38
C GLU A 61 9.56 2.97 -1.63
N THR A 62 10.79 2.74 -2.10
CA THR A 62 11.77 1.92 -1.39
C THR A 62 12.89 2.81 -0.84
N TYR A 63 13.40 2.47 0.32
CA TYR A 63 14.49 3.21 0.96
C TYR A 63 15.46 2.25 1.64
N LEU A 64 16.72 2.23 1.19
CA LEU A 64 17.80 1.38 1.72
C LEU A 64 17.43 -0.12 1.76
N THR A 65 16.76 -0.62 0.73
CA THR A 65 16.27 -2.00 0.68
C THR A 65 17.26 -2.98 0.02
N GLU A 66 18.27 -2.50 -0.69
CA GLU A 66 19.16 -3.30 -1.53
C GLU A 66 19.99 -4.32 -0.74
N ASP A 67 20.33 -3.98 0.50
CA ASP A 67 21.13 -4.82 1.40
C ASP A 67 20.44 -5.05 2.75
N ALA A 68 19.13 -4.82 2.83
CA ALA A 68 18.38 -4.87 4.07
C ALA A 68 18.15 -6.32 4.54
N ASP A 69 18.54 -6.60 5.79
CA ASP A 69 18.18 -7.84 6.51
C ASP A 69 16.76 -7.72 7.11
N ILE A 70 16.42 -6.53 7.65
CA ILE A 70 15.09 -6.22 8.19
C ILE A 70 14.43 -5.18 7.31
N VAL A 71 13.27 -5.49 6.73
CA VAL A 71 12.51 -4.57 5.89
C VAL A 71 11.25 -4.14 6.60
N LEU A 72 11.13 -2.83 6.85
CA LEU A 72 9.89 -2.25 7.35
C LEU A 72 8.89 -2.07 6.22
N VAL A 73 7.62 -2.30 6.51
CA VAL A 73 6.50 -1.84 5.68
C VAL A 73 5.70 -0.86 6.51
N ALA A 74 5.64 0.40 6.10
CA ALA A 74 5.03 1.45 6.92
C ALA A 74 4.65 2.69 6.12
N PHE A 75 3.71 3.46 6.65
CA PHE A 75 3.39 4.81 6.20
C PHE A 75 4.12 5.85 7.08
N GLY A 76 4.72 6.87 6.49
CA GLY A 76 5.18 8.08 7.17
C GLY A 76 6.44 7.94 8.06
N VAL A 77 6.29 7.77 9.35
CA VAL A 77 7.34 7.99 10.38
C VAL A 77 8.48 6.97 10.48
N ALA A 78 8.51 5.91 9.68
CA ALA A 78 9.47 4.82 9.83
C ALA A 78 10.90 5.13 9.36
N ARG A 79 11.11 6.14 8.47
CA ARG A 79 12.44 6.44 7.88
C ARG A 79 13.50 6.81 8.92
N SER A 80 13.14 7.57 9.97
CA SER A 80 14.07 7.93 11.05
C SER A 80 14.50 6.72 11.88
N ALA A 81 13.60 5.78 12.15
CA ALA A 81 13.92 4.54 12.85
C ALA A 81 14.83 3.63 12.01
N VAL A 82 14.63 3.56 10.70
CA VAL A 82 15.54 2.86 9.78
C VAL A 82 16.95 3.44 9.83
N ASN A 83 17.10 4.77 9.79
CA ASN A 83 18.40 5.43 9.89
C ASN A 83 19.07 5.13 11.24
N ALA A 84 18.34 5.26 12.35
CA ALA A 84 18.87 4.97 13.68
C ALA A 84 19.29 3.48 13.83
N ALA A 85 18.55 2.56 13.22
CA ALA A 85 18.95 1.14 13.20
C ALA A 85 20.25 0.91 12.41
N ARG A 86 20.40 1.59 11.27
CA ARG A 86 21.64 1.54 10.47
C ARG A 86 22.85 2.14 11.19
N GLU A 87 22.67 3.21 11.96
CA GLU A 87 23.71 3.76 12.83
C GLU A 87 24.17 2.77 13.90
N GLN A 88 23.31 1.83 14.31
CA GLN A 88 23.63 0.71 15.21
C GLN A 88 24.17 -0.53 14.47
N GLY A 89 24.39 -0.46 13.16
CA GLY A 89 24.90 -1.58 12.35
C GLY A 89 23.85 -2.58 11.89
N ILE A 90 22.56 -2.32 12.12
CA ILE A 90 21.47 -3.18 11.65
C ILE A 90 21.09 -2.75 10.23
N LYS A 91 21.15 -3.68 9.28
CA LYS A 91 20.76 -3.45 7.89
C LYS A 91 19.24 -3.39 7.76
N ALA A 92 18.65 -2.26 8.16
CA ALA A 92 17.23 -1.99 8.01
C ALA A 92 16.93 -1.25 6.69
N GLY A 93 15.79 -1.54 6.09
CA GLY A 93 15.24 -0.86 4.91
C GLY A 93 13.75 -0.58 5.09
N LEU A 94 13.16 0.16 4.17
CA LEU A 94 11.74 0.54 4.20
C LEU A 94 11.11 0.37 2.82
N VAL A 95 9.98 -0.28 2.76
CA VAL A 95 9.01 -0.20 1.68
C VAL A 95 7.83 0.63 2.18
N ARG A 96 7.55 1.76 1.54
CA ARG A 96 6.41 2.63 1.85
C ARG A 96 5.34 2.47 0.76
N PRO A 97 4.24 1.78 1.01
CA PRO A 97 3.12 1.76 0.07
C PRO A 97 2.61 3.18 -0.20
N ILE A 98 2.35 3.50 -1.46
CA ILE A 98 1.65 4.71 -1.90
C ILE A 98 0.20 4.34 -2.21
N THR A 99 -0.01 3.27 -2.96
CA THR A 99 -1.34 2.69 -3.17
C THR A 99 -1.63 1.63 -2.10
N LEU A 100 -2.90 1.57 -1.67
CA LEU A 100 -3.41 0.50 -0.79
C LEU A 100 -4.23 -0.52 -1.58
N TRP A 101 -4.83 -0.07 -2.66
CA TRP A 101 -5.43 -0.91 -3.65
C TRP A 101 -5.19 -0.29 -5.05
N PRO A 102 -4.56 -1.03 -5.96
CA PRO A 102 -3.92 -2.32 -5.71
C PRO A 102 -2.75 -2.20 -4.73
N PHE A 103 -2.60 -3.23 -3.87
CA PHE A 103 -1.47 -3.27 -2.94
C PHE A 103 -0.15 -3.48 -3.70
N PRO A 104 0.95 -2.79 -3.35
CA PRO A 104 2.19 -2.83 -4.11
C PRO A 104 3.00 -4.12 -3.83
N THR A 105 2.40 -5.26 -4.10
CA THR A 105 2.96 -6.59 -3.89
C THR A 105 4.32 -6.76 -4.55
N ARG A 106 4.52 -6.21 -5.76
CA ARG A 106 5.78 -6.30 -6.50
C ARG A 106 6.94 -5.66 -5.75
N ALA A 107 6.73 -4.53 -5.08
CA ALA A 107 7.78 -3.86 -4.31
C ALA A 107 8.23 -4.71 -3.12
N ILE A 108 7.30 -5.41 -2.46
CA ILE A 108 7.60 -6.34 -1.38
C ILE A 108 8.28 -7.59 -1.91
N GLU A 109 7.75 -8.20 -2.96
CA GLU A 109 8.32 -9.41 -3.57
C GLU A 109 9.76 -9.20 -4.05
N ALA A 110 10.08 -8.01 -4.55
CA ALA A 110 11.44 -7.68 -5.03
C ALA A 110 12.49 -7.72 -3.90
N VAL A 111 12.11 -7.45 -2.65
CA VAL A 111 13.03 -7.40 -1.50
C VAL A 111 13.02 -8.69 -0.67
N VAL A 112 12.02 -9.55 -0.81
CA VAL A 112 11.96 -10.85 -0.09
C VAL A 112 13.22 -11.70 -0.25
N PRO A 113 13.88 -11.81 -1.43
CA PRO A 113 15.05 -12.67 -1.59
C PRO A 113 16.26 -12.28 -0.73
N THR A 114 16.36 -11.02 -0.32
CA THR A 114 17.47 -10.49 0.48
C THR A 114 17.10 -10.30 1.94
N ALA A 115 15.83 -10.08 2.24
CA ALA A 115 15.34 -9.86 3.59
C ALA A 115 15.34 -11.13 4.43
N LYS A 116 15.71 -11.02 5.71
CA LYS A 116 15.57 -12.08 6.73
C LYS A 116 14.20 -12.02 7.41
N ALA A 117 13.63 -10.83 7.55
CA ALA A 117 12.30 -10.62 8.10
C ALA A 117 11.68 -9.27 7.67
N PHE A 118 10.35 -9.18 7.78
CA PHE A 118 9.60 -7.96 7.63
C PHE A 118 9.04 -7.50 8.98
N LEU A 119 8.97 -6.18 9.16
CA LEU A 119 8.30 -5.53 10.29
C LEU A 119 7.22 -4.58 9.73
N ASP A 120 5.97 -4.95 9.89
CA ASP A 120 4.84 -4.09 9.55
C ASP A 120 4.59 -3.10 10.69
N VAL A 121 4.52 -1.80 10.38
CA VAL A 121 4.34 -0.74 11.39
C VAL A 121 3.13 0.11 11.06
N GLU A 122 2.11 0.04 11.94
CA GLU A 122 0.83 0.69 11.68
C GLU A 122 0.28 1.49 12.88
N MET A 123 -0.66 2.38 12.59
CA MET A 123 -1.45 3.10 13.61
C MET A 123 -2.83 2.45 13.83
N ASN A 124 -2.88 1.14 13.72
CA ASN A 124 -4.07 0.29 13.92
C ASN A 124 -3.64 -1.09 14.43
N MET A 125 -4.52 -2.07 14.39
CA MET A 125 -4.28 -3.43 14.89
C MET A 125 -3.83 -4.42 13.79
N GLY A 126 -3.25 -3.94 12.69
CA GLY A 126 -2.69 -4.78 11.63
C GLY A 126 -3.60 -4.97 10.42
N GLN A 127 -4.12 -3.89 9.85
CA GLN A 127 -4.92 -3.96 8.62
C GLN A 127 -4.04 -4.24 7.39
N MET A 128 -2.92 -3.50 7.26
CA MET A 128 -1.96 -3.71 6.17
C MET A 128 -1.15 -5.00 6.37
N LEU A 129 -0.96 -5.42 7.60
CA LEU A 129 -0.25 -6.66 7.95
C LEU A 129 -0.75 -7.88 7.16
N GLU A 130 -2.06 -7.98 6.89
CA GLU A 130 -2.63 -9.08 6.12
C GLU A 130 -2.15 -9.06 4.67
N ASP A 131 -2.11 -7.88 4.05
CA ASP A 131 -1.61 -7.69 2.69
C ASP A 131 -0.10 -7.95 2.61
N VAL A 132 0.67 -7.48 3.60
CA VAL A 132 2.11 -7.76 3.69
C VAL A 132 2.37 -9.26 3.81
N ARG A 133 1.65 -9.95 4.67
CA ARG A 133 1.76 -11.41 4.81
C ARG A 133 1.41 -12.15 3.53
N LEU A 134 0.38 -11.70 2.82
CA LEU A 134 -0.01 -12.26 1.54
C LEU A 134 1.10 -12.08 0.50
N ALA A 135 1.68 -10.87 0.40
CA ALA A 135 2.76 -10.55 -0.52
C ALA A 135 4.05 -11.33 -0.20
N VAL A 136 4.41 -11.45 1.08
CA VAL A 136 5.57 -12.25 1.52
C VAL A 136 5.34 -13.75 1.34
N ALA A 137 4.10 -14.22 1.38
CA ALA A 137 3.67 -15.61 1.14
C ALA A 137 4.45 -16.63 1.99
N GLY A 138 4.75 -16.30 3.24
CA GLY A 138 5.43 -17.19 4.19
C GLY A 138 6.91 -17.47 3.90
N ARG A 139 7.51 -16.77 2.94
CA ARG A 139 8.93 -16.97 2.56
C ARG A 139 9.91 -16.55 3.65
N VAL A 140 9.54 -15.52 4.43
CA VAL A 140 10.28 -15.04 5.60
C VAL A 140 9.28 -14.62 6.70
N PRO A 141 9.71 -14.50 7.98
CA PRO A 141 8.84 -14.00 9.04
C PRO A 141 8.33 -12.59 8.78
N VAL A 142 7.08 -12.34 9.18
CA VAL A 142 6.45 -11.00 9.19
C VAL A 142 5.96 -10.72 10.60
N GLU A 143 6.62 -9.79 11.29
CA GLU A 143 6.24 -9.32 12.62
C GLU A 143 5.46 -8.00 12.52
N PHE A 144 4.79 -7.65 13.58
CA PHE A 144 3.91 -6.50 13.65
C PHE A 144 4.24 -5.60 14.83
N TYR A 145 4.26 -4.30 14.58
CA TYR A 145 4.27 -3.28 15.62
C TYR A 145 3.17 -2.25 15.36
N GLY A 146 2.22 -2.09 16.26
CA GLY A 146 1.09 -1.18 16.09
C GLY A 146 0.76 -0.38 17.33
N ARG A 147 0.26 0.84 17.11
CA ARG A 147 -0.35 1.71 18.13
C ARG A 147 -1.76 2.06 17.68
N THR A 148 -2.64 2.35 18.59
CA THR A 148 -4.05 2.65 18.29
C THR A 148 -4.58 3.78 19.17
N GLY A 149 -5.84 4.18 18.96
CA GLY A 149 -6.48 5.22 19.75
C GLY A 149 -5.90 6.63 19.55
N GLY A 150 -5.25 6.88 18.41
CA GLY A 150 -4.62 8.17 18.13
C GLY A 150 -3.19 8.31 18.67
N VAL A 151 -2.64 7.26 19.27
CA VAL A 151 -1.22 7.24 19.68
C VAL A 151 -0.35 6.98 18.48
N ILE A 152 0.61 7.88 18.23
CA ILE A 152 1.56 7.78 17.11
C ILE A 152 2.80 7.01 17.60
N PRO A 153 3.26 5.96 16.85
CA PRO A 153 4.54 5.31 17.15
C PRO A 153 5.69 6.30 17.13
N THR A 154 6.51 6.30 18.17
CA THR A 154 7.73 7.11 18.18
C THR A 154 8.86 6.42 17.40
N PRO A 155 9.85 7.16 16.88
CA PRO A 155 11.03 6.56 16.25
C PRO A 155 11.76 5.57 17.17
N ASP A 156 11.85 5.84 18.45
CA ASP A 156 12.52 5.00 19.44
C ASP A 156 11.76 3.68 19.69
N GLU A 157 10.43 3.72 19.73
CA GLU A 157 9.61 2.51 19.83
C GLU A 157 9.76 1.62 18.61
N VAL A 158 9.76 2.21 17.40
CA VAL A 158 9.96 1.46 16.15
C VAL A 158 11.39 0.91 16.09
N LEU A 159 12.40 1.69 16.50
CA LEU A 159 13.79 1.21 16.59
C LEU A 159 13.91 0.02 17.53
N ALA A 160 13.29 0.07 18.71
CA ALA A 160 13.29 -1.05 19.65
C ALA A 160 12.67 -2.32 19.04
N ALA A 161 11.60 -2.18 18.25
CA ALA A 161 11.00 -3.31 17.53
C ALA A 161 11.94 -3.88 16.45
N ILE A 162 12.67 -3.01 15.72
CA ILE A 162 13.69 -3.46 14.74
C ILE A 162 14.80 -4.25 15.42
N VAL A 163 15.34 -3.73 16.55
CA VAL A 163 16.40 -4.39 17.31
C VAL A 163 15.96 -5.77 17.78
N ALA A 164 14.78 -5.87 18.40
CA ALA A 164 14.22 -7.13 18.88
C ALA A 164 14.02 -8.15 17.75
N LEU A 165 13.55 -7.70 16.59
CA LEU A 165 13.38 -8.57 15.43
C LEU A 165 14.73 -9.01 14.87
N ASN A 166 15.73 -8.12 14.79
CA ASN A 166 17.06 -8.45 14.31
C ASN A 166 17.76 -9.49 15.20
N GLU A 167 17.62 -9.40 16.51
CA GLU A 167 18.12 -10.42 17.46
C GLU A 167 17.47 -11.78 17.21
N LYS A 168 16.14 -11.80 17.05
CA LYS A 168 15.35 -13.03 16.81
C LYS A 168 15.73 -13.76 15.51
N VAL A 169 16.13 -13.05 14.46
CA VAL A 169 16.47 -13.66 13.16
C VAL A 169 17.97 -13.82 12.94
N GLY A 170 18.80 -13.33 13.88
CA GLY A 170 20.25 -13.50 13.90
C GLY A 170 20.71 -14.75 14.62
N GLU A 171 19.79 -15.40 15.37
CA GLU A 171 20.00 -16.70 16.02
C GLU A 171 19.75 -17.86 15.02
#